data_989a7966eaf42f7ee0f79ca6929f16d3
#
_entry.id   989a7966eaf42f7ee0f79ca6929f16d3
#
_cell.length_a   1.000
_cell.length_b   1.000
_cell.length_c   1.000
_cell.angle_alpha   90.00
_cell.angle_beta   90.00
_cell.angle_gamma   90.00
#
_symmetry.space_group_name_H-M   'P 1'
#
loop_
_entity.id
_entity.type
_entity.pdbx_description
1 polymer ?
#
loop_
_entity_poly.entity_id
_entity_poly.type
_entity_poly.pdbx_seq_one_letter_code
_entity_poly.pdbx_strand_id
1 'polypeptide(L)'
;MTTQTLDNLNFIPSALRTILRAFQGIDFWLLGATAFLIMVGLNVLHFSQHTQGYFDKQLQYMWAGLALSLAVSRIPYKLWTNKYMVSFLYLLNLALLVAVMLKGHSAQGAQRWLALGPITLQPSEVAKPIVIFSLAAWLRRFPINSFFDIFKIL
;
A
#
# COMPACT_ATOMS: atom_id res chain seq x y z
N MET A 1 0.42 -23.98 -4.19
CA MET A 1 1.45 -24.71 -4.97
C MET A 1 2.79 -24.38 -4.33
N THR A 2 3.45 -25.35 -3.72
CA THR A 2 4.70 -25.14 -2.98
C THR A 2 5.90 -24.98 -3.94
N THR A 3 6.92 -24.21 -3.52
CA THR A 3 8.15 -23.96 -4.29
C THR A 3 8.81 -25.23 -4.84
N GLN A 4 8.68 -26.36 -4.14
CA GLN A 4 9.21 -27.67 -4.54
C GLN A 4 8.58 -28.25 -5.82
N THR A 5 7.34 -27.88 -6.16
CA THR A 5 6.66 -28.43 -7.36
C THR A 5 7.20 -27.83 -8.67
N LEU A 6 7.75 -26.62 -8.66
CA LEU A 6 8.30 -26.00 -9.87
C LEU A 6 9.75 -26.41 -10.18
N ASP A 7 10.50 -26.81 -9.14
CA ASP A 7 11.90 -27.23 -9.33
C ASP A 7 11.99 -28.59 -10.05
N ASN A 8 10.92 -29.39 -10.03
CA ASN A 8 10.83 -30.68 -10.72
C ASN A 8 10.45 -30.56 -12.21
N LEU A 9 10.12 -29.37 -12.70
CA LEU A 9 9.71 -29.14 -14.08
C LEU A 9 10.90 -28.70 -14.94
N ASN A 10 11.86 -29.60 -15.15
CA ASN A 10 13.09 -29.34 -15.93
C ASN A 10 12.84 -29.04 -17.41
N PHE A 11 11.63 -29.30 -17.92
CA PHE A 11 11.22 -29.02 -19.30
C PHE A 11 10.74 -27.58 -19.55
N ILE A 12 10.57 -26.77 -18.48
CA ILE A 12 10.12 -25.39 -18.61
C ILE A 12 11.35 -24.47 -18.82
N PRO A 13 11.34 -23.57 -19.83
CA PRO A 13 12.38 -22.56 -20.03
C PRO A 13 12.63 -21.72 -18.78
N SER A 14 13.89 -21.36 -18.53
CA SER A 14 14.31 -20.58 -17.36
C SER A 14 13.53 -19.27 -17.21
N ALA A 15 13.25 -18.59 -18.33
CA ALA A 15 12.46 -17.37 -18.37
C ALA A 15 11.01 -17.60 -17.85
N LEU A 16 10.36 -18.69 -18.27
CA LEU A 16 9.01 -19.00 -17.83
C LEU A 16 8.95 -19.39 -16.35
N ARG A 17 9.98 -20.10 -15.84
CA ARG A 17 10.12 -20.38 -14.40
C ARG A 17 10.23 -19.09 -13.58
N THR A 18 10.99 -18.13 -14.07
CA THR A 18 11.12 -16.82 -13.38
C THR A 18 9.80 -16.08 -13.33
N ILE A 19 9.04 -16.11 -14.43
CA ILE A 19 7.69 -15.52 -14.49
C ILE A 19 6.76 -16.25 -13.52
N LEU A 20 6.69 -17.56 -13.55
CA LEU A 20 5.85 -18.37 -12.66
C LEU A 20 6.20 -18.14 -11.18
N ARG A 21 7.49 -18.04 -10.84
CA ARG A 21 7.92 -17.68 -9.48
C ARG A 21 7.50 -16.26 -9.07
N ALA A 22 7.44 -15.33 -10.01
CA ALA A 22 6.96 -13.97 -9.74
C ALA A 22 5.46 -13.93 -9.37
N PHE A 23 4.68 -14.89 -9.90
CA PHE A 23 3.25 -15.04 -9.59
C PHE A 23 2.98 -15.94 -8.37
N GLN A 24 4.00 -16.63 -7.83
CA GLN A 24 3.86 -17.39 -6.60
C GLN A 24 3.64 -16.46 -5.41
N GLY A 25 2.57 -16.69 -4.70
CA GLY A 25 2.18 -15.88 -3.53
C GLY A 25 1.23 -14.74 -3.84
N ILE A 26 0.80 -14.57 -5.09
CA ILE A 26 -0.27 -13.63 -5.42
C ILE A 26 -1.61 -14.26 -5.02
N ASP A 27 -2.34 -13.55 -4.17
CA ASP A 27 -3.72 -13.88 -3.86
C ASP A 27 -4.63 -13.38 -4.99
N PHE A 28 -5.08 -14.33 -5.83
CA PHE A 28 -5.94 -14.03 -6.99
C PHE A 28 -7.31 -13.48 -6.57
N TRP A 29 -7.81 -13.84 -5.37
CA TRP A 29 -9.05 -13.29 -4.85
C TRP A 29 -8.90 -11.81 -4.50
N LEU A 30 -7.80 -11.45 -3.84
CA LEU A 30 -7.49 -10.07 -3.52
C LEU A 30 -7.28 -9.25 -4.80
N LEU A 31 -6.56 -9.80 -5.76
CA LEU A 31 -6.32 -9.14 -7.04
C LEU A 31 -7.62 -8.96 -7.83
N GLY A 32 -8.48 -9.97 -7.85
CA GLY A 32 -9.80 -9.91 -8.50
C GLY A 32 -10.71 -8.87 -7.86
N ALA A 33 -10.76 -8.84 -6.52
CA ALA A 33 -11.53 -7.82 -5.78
C ALA A 33 -11.02 -6.41 -6.07
N THR A 34 -9.70 -6.22 -6.09
CA THR A 34 -9.08 -4.92 -6.40
C THR A 34 -9.40 -4.48 -7.83
N ALA A 35 -9.27 -5.39 -8.81
CA ALA A 35 -9.59 -5.11 -10.20
C ALA A 35 -11.08 -4.75 -10.37
N PHE A 36 -11.97 -5.46 -9.69
CA PHE A 36 -13.41 -5.18 -9.70
C PHE A 36 -13.70 -3.78 -9.15
N LEU A 37 -13.13 -3.40 -8.01
CA LEU A 37 -13.33 -2.07 -7.43
C LEU A 37 -12.79 -0.96 -8.34
N ILE A 38 -11.62 -1.17 -8.96
CA ILE A 38 -11.06 -0.21 -9.93
C ILE A 38 -11.99 -0.08 -11.13
N MET A 39 -12.50 -1.19 -11.67
CA MET A 39 -13.41 -1.18 -12.81
C MET A 39 -14.70 -0.42 -12.49
N VAL A 40 -15.31 -0.66 -11.33
CA VAL A 40 -16.50 0.08 -10.87
C VAL A 40 -16.19 1.57 -10.76
N GLY A 41 -15.07 1.94 -10.11
CA GLY A 41 -14.67 3.34 -9.97
C GLY A 41 -14.45 4.05 -11.31
N LEU A 42 -13.78 3.40 -12.26
CA LEU A 42 -13.58 3.95 -13.60
C LEU A 42 -14.89 4.12 -14.37
N ASN A 43 -15.82 3.16 -14.26
CA ASN A 43 -17.15 3.28 -14.88
C ASN A 43 -17.93 4.46 -14.31
N VAL A 44 -17.96 4.62 -12.99
CA VAL A 44 -18.64 5.77 -12.35
C VAL A 44 -18.07 7.10 -12.85
N LEU A 45 -16.75 7.22 -12.96
CA LEU A 45 -16.11 8.42 -13.48
C LEU A 45 -16.39 8.65 -14.97
N HIS A 46 -16.44 7.59 -15.78
CA HIS A 46 -16.71 7.69 -17.21
C HIS A 46 -18.13 8.19 -17.49
N PHE A 47 -19.12 7.72 -16.74
CA PHE A 47 -20.51 8.13 -16.91
C PHE A 47 -20.87 9.47 -16.25
N SER A 48 -20.03 10.02 -15.40
CA SER A 48 -20.26 11.29 -14.73
C SER A 48 -19.87 12.46 -15.62
N GLN A 49 -20.87 13.21 -16.11
CA GLN A 49 -20.68 14.35 -17.03
C GLN A 49 -19.83 15.49 -16.44
N HIS A 50 -19.74 15.59 -15.11
CA HIS A 50 -18.98 16.64 -14.41
C HIS A 50 -17.50 16.30 -14.18
N THR A 51 -17.05 15.13 -14.60
CA THR A 51 -15.71 14.61 -14.28
C THR A 51 -14.79 14.48 -15.49
N GLN A 52 -15.07 15.25 -16.57
CA GLN A 52 -14.17 15.30 -17.74
C GLN A 52 -12.74 15.67 -17.31
N GLY A 53 -11.78 14.81 -17.66
CA GLY A 53 -10.37 14.93 -17.24
C GLY A 53 -9.99 14.20 -15.96
N TYR A 54 -10.93 13.82 -15.09
CA TYR A 54 -10.63 12.99 -13.92
C TYR A 54 -10.47 11.51 -14.30
N PHE A 55 -11.17 11.05 -15.34
CA PHE A 55 -11.02 9.69 -15.86
C PHE A 55 -9.58 9.40 -16.31
N ASP A 56 -8.99 10.30 -17.11
CA ASP A 56 -7.62 10.13 -17.61
C ASP A 56 -6.60 10.15 -16.46
N LYS A 57 -6.79 11.06 -15.50
CA LYS A 57 -5.96 11.09 -14.28
C LYS A 57 -6.09 9.81 -13.47
N GLN A 58 -7.31 9.30 -13.31
CA GLN A 58 -7.54 8.06 -12.58
C GLN A 58 -6.89 6.85 -13.27
N LEU A 59 -6.91 6.83 -14.60
CA LEU A 59 -6.24 5.79 -15.37
C LEU A 59 -4.71 5.86 -15.21
N GLN A 60 -4.13 7.05 -15.21
CA GLN A 60 -2.71 7.25 -14.92
C GLN A 60 -2.35 6.79 -13.50
N TYR A 61 -3.14 7.16 -12.51
CA TYR A 61 -2.93 6.74 -11.12
C TYR A 61 -3.11 5.23 -10.93
N MET A 62 -4.01 4.60 -11.67
CA MET A 62 -4.16 3.14 -11.68
C MET A 62 -2.86 2.46 -12.14
N TRP A 63 -2.29 2.90 -13.26
CA TRP A 63 -1.03 2.33 -13.75
C TRP A 63 0.15 2.60 -12.82
N ALA A 64 0.24 3.82 -12.28
CA ALA A 64 1.26 4.17 -11.29
C ALA A 64 1.10 3.33 -10.00
N GLY A 65 -0.13 3.14 -9.52
CA GLY A 65 -0.43 2.31 -8.37
C GLY A 65 -0.10 0.84 -8.58
N LEU A 66 -0.40 0.31 -9.77
CA LEU A 66 -0.05 -1.06 -10.14
C LEU A 66 1.47 -1.26 -10.16
N ALA A 67 2.20 -0.35 -10.79
CA ALA A 67 3.66 -0.38 -10.83
C ALA A 67 4.26 -0.30 -9.42
N LEU A 68 3.75 0.60 -8.57
CA LEU A 68 4.18 0.73 -7.18
C LEU A 68 3.88 -0.54 -6.38
N SER A 69 2.70 -1.12 -6.54
CA SER A 69 2.30 -2.36 -5.87
C SER A 69 3.24 -3.51 -6.23
N LEU A 70 3.59 -3.66 -7.51
CA LEU A 70 4.56 -4.65 -7.97
C LEU A 70 5.96 -4.39 -7.41
N ALA A 71 6.41 -3.15 -7.34
CA ALA A 71 7.70 -2.80 -6.73
C ALA A 71 7.73 -3.13 -5.24
N VAL A 72 6.70 -2.74 -4.50
CA VAL A 72 6.59 -3.00 -3.05
C VAL A 72 6.47 -4.50 -2.76
N SER A 73 5.78 -5.27 -3.60
CA SER A 73 5.64 -6.72 -3.42
C SER A 73 6.97 -7.48 -3.49
N ARG A 74 8.01 -6.89 -4.10
CA ARG A 74 9.38 -7.47 -4.17
C ARG A 74 10.19 -7.23 -2.90
N ILE A 75 9.74 -6.33 -2.03
CA ILE A 75 10.44 -6.01 -0.79
C ILE A 75 10.02 -7.03 0.28
N PRO A 76 10.97 -7.78 0.87
CA PRO A 76 10.64 -8.76 1.89
C PRO A 76 10.03 -8.07 3.12
N TYR A 77 8.92 -8.62 3.62
CA TYR A 77 8.16 -8.05 4.76
C TYR A 77 9.02 -7.83 6.02
N LYS A 78 10.11 -8.60 6.17
CA LYS A 78 11.05 -8.46 7.29
C LYS A 78 11.69 -7.08 7.37
N LEU A 79 11.86 -6.40 6.23
CA LEU A 79 12.38 -5.03 6.19
C LEU A 79 11.34 -4.05 6.77
N TRP A 80 10.07 -4.23 6.42
CA TRP A 80 8.97 -3.38 6.90
C TRP A 80 8.72 -3.54 8.41
N THR A 81 9.02 -4.71 8.98
CA THR A 81 8.87 -4.99 10.42
C THR A 81 10.15 -4.79 11.23
N ASN A 82 11.23 -4.31 10.60
CA ASN A 82 12.47 -3.96 11.30
C ASN A 82 12.22 -2.72 12.17
N LYS A 83 12.66 -2.78 13.44
CA LYS A 83 12.46 -1.68 14.40
C LYS A 83 12.98 -0.32 13.91
N TYR A 84 14.13 -0.31 13.23
CA TYR A 84 14.71 0.93 12.71
C TYR A 84 13.88 1.50 11.54
N MET A 85 13.44 0.64 10.63
CA MET A 85 12.58 1.02 9.53
C MET A 85 11.23 1.55 10.04
N VAL A 86 10.61 0.83 10.97
CA VAL A 86 9.33 1.25 11.58
C VAL A 86 9.49 2.61 12.29
N SER A 87 10.55 2.79 13.10
CA SER A 87 10.79 4.06 13.77
C SER A 87 11.04 5.20 12.78
N PHE A 88 11.81 4.95 11.72
CA PHE A 88 12.05 5.93 10.65
C PHE A 88 10.74 6.33 9.95
N LEU A 89 9.93 5.36 9.55
CA LEU A 89 8.64 5.61 8.89
C LEU A 89 7.69 6.37 9.81
N TYR A 90 7.66 6.03 11.10
CA TYR A 90 6.84 6.72 12.09
C TYR A 90 7.26 8.18 12.24
N LEU A 91 8.56 8.46 12.40
CA LEU A 91 9.09 9.82 12.49
C LEU A 91 8.86 10.62 11.20
N LEU A 92 9.05 9.99 10.05
CA LEU A 92 8.77 10.59 8.75
C LEU A 92 7.28 10.97 8.64
N ASN A 93 6.39 10.08 9.04
CA ASN A 93 4.95 10.36 9.03
C ASN A 93 4.58 11.50 9.99
N LEU A 94 5.18 11.52 11.18
CA LEU A 94 4.97 12.62 12.13
C LEU A 94 5.44 13.95 11.54
N ALA A 95 6.60 13.98 10.88
CA ALA A 95 7.11 15.16 10.20
C ALA A 95 6.17 15.63 9.07
N LEU A 96 5.59 14.70 8.29
CA LEU A 96 4.60 15.01 7.25
C LEU A 96 3.31 15.58 7.85
N LEU A 97 2.83 15.05 8.97
CA LEU A 97 1.67 15.58 9.67
C LEU A 97 1.91 17.00 10.20
N VAL A 98 3.07 17.26 10.78
CA VAL A 98 3.48 18.61 11.21
C VAL A 98 3.60 19.55 10.00
N ALA A 99 4.18 19.07 8.90
CA ALA A 99 4.28 19.87 7.67
C ALA A 99 2.91 20.27 7.10
N VAL A 100 1.92 19.38 7.18
CA VAL A 100 0.52 19.70 6.78
C VAL A 100 -0.08 20.77 7.69
N MET A 101 0.18 20.71 9.00
CA MET A 101 -0.32 21.73 9.92
C MET A 101 0.28 23.12 9.62
N LEU A 102 1.54 23.17 9.18
CA LEU A 102 2.25 24.44 8.92
C LEU A 102 2.01 24.98 7.51
N LYS A 103 1.94 24.12 6.49
CA LYS A 103 1.92 24.50 5.07
C LYS A 103 0.82 23.83 4.27
N GLY A 104 -0.12 23.15 4.91
CA GLY A 104 -1.19 22.44 4.23
C GLY A 104 -2.17 23.38 3.54
N HIS A 105 -2.71 22.92 2.42
CA HIS A 105 -3.81 23.61 1.73
C HIS A 105 -5.13 23.09 2.27
N SER A 106 -6.04 24.03 2.54
CA SER A 106 -7.39 23.69 2.96
C SER A 106 -8.24 23.34 1.74
N ALA A 107 -8.72 22.10 1.72
CA ALA A 107 -9.80 21.69 0.85
C ALA A 107 -11.01 21.38 1.72
N GLN A 108 -12.17 21.96 1.41
CA GLN A 108 -13.41 21.78 2.16
C GLN A 108 -13.33 22.15 3.66
N GLY A 109 -12.60 23.23 3.99
CA GLY A 109 -12.53 23.76 5.36
C GLY A 109 -11.51 23.09 6.30
N ALA A 110 -10.74 22.12 5.86
CA ALA A 110 -9.69 21.50 6.67
C ALA A 110 -8.37 21.38 5.92
N GLN A 111 -7.27 21.74 6.59
CA GLN A 111 -5.90 21.59 6.06
C GLN A 111 -5.48 20.13 6.15
N ARG A 112 -5.56 19.40 5.04
CA ARG A 112 -5.28 17.95 5.00
C ARG A 112 -4.33 17.55 3.88
N TRP A 113 -4.02 18.46 2.95
CA TRP A 113 -3.29 18.17 1.74
C TRP A 113 -1.98 18.93 1.67
N LEU A 114 -0.90 18.22 1.30
CA LEU A 114 0.37 18.81 0.92
C LEU A 114 0.49 18.82 -0.59
N ALA A 115 0.70 20.00 -1.17
CA ALA A 115 1.03 20.12 -2.58
C ALA A 115 2.54 19.93 -2.76
N LEU A 116 2.93 18.87 -3.46
CA LEU A 116 4.30 18.57 -3.84
C LEU A 116 4.43 18.71 -5.36
N GLY A 117 4.42 19.94 -5.84
CA GLY A 117 4.36 20.23 -7.28
C GLY A 117 3.03 19.80 -7.90
N PRO A 118 3.03 18.95 -8.95
CA PRO A 118 1.80 18.50 -9.61
C PRO A 118 1.03 17.45 -8.81
N ILE A 119 1.63 16.91 -7.75
CA ILE A 119 1.04 15.83 -6.93
C ILE A 119 0.57 16.41 -5.60
N THR A 120 -0.64 16.05 -5.20
CA THR A 120 -1.16 16.33 -3.87
C THR A 120 -1.08 15.06 -3.02
N LEU A 121 -0.43 15.17 -1.85
CA LEU A 121 -0.29 14.09 -0.89
C LEU A 121 -1.13 14.38 0.34
N GLN A 122 -1.88 13.39 0.80
CA GLN A 122 -2.55 13.44 2.09
C GLN A 122 -1.77 12.57 3.10
N PRO A 123 -1.06 13.17 4.07
CA PRO A 123 -0.22 12.42 5.00
C PRO A 123 -0.96 11.37 5.82
N SER A 124 -2.23 11.57 6.11
CA SER A 124 -3.07 10.58 6.80
C SER A 124 -3.24 9.27 6.01
N GLU A 125 -3.17 9.29 4.68
CA GLU A 125 -3.21 8.07 3.87
C GLU A 125 -1.92 7.26 4.01
N VAL A 126 -0.79 7.95 4.11
CA VAL A 126 0.52 7.33 4.39
C VAL A 126 0.61 6.80 5.82
N ALA A 127 -0.06 7.48 6.76
CA ALA A 127 -0.10 7.07 8.17
C ALA A 127 -0.72 5.67 8.36
N LYS A 128 -1.77 5.34 7.62
CA LYS A 128 -2.50 4.07 7.79
C LYS A 128 -1.59 2.83 7.67
N PRO A 129 -0.86 2.60 6.57
CA PRO A 129 0.05 1.46 6.46
C PRO A 129 1.18 1.53 7.49
N ILE A 130 1.68 2.71 7.83
CA ILE A 130 2.75 2.86 8.83
C ILE A 130 2.26 2.39 10.21
N VAL A 131 1.05 2.76 10.61
CA VAL A 131 0.45 2.31 11.88
C VAL A 131 0.28 0.78 11.88
N ILE A 132 -0.17 0.19 10.77
CA ILE A 132 -0.32 -1.26 10.63
C ILE A 132 1.04 -1.96 10.81
N PHE A 133 2.08 -1.49 10.13
CA PHE A 133 3.43 -2.06 10.27
C PHE A 133 4.01 -1.87 11.67
N SER A 134 3.78 -0.71 12.27
CA SER A 134 4.23 -0.40 13.63
C SER A 134 3.57 -1.32 14.64
N LEU A 135 2.25 -1.50 14.54
CA LEU A 135 1.49 -2.38 15.41
C LEU A 135 1.91 -3.85 15.21
N ALA A 136 2.08 -4.30 13.97
CA ALA A 136 2.53 -5.65 13.67
C ALA A 136 3.95 -5.93 14.22
N ALA A 137 4.87 -4.97 14.08
CA ALA A 137 6.22 -5.09 14.63
C ALA A 137 6.23 -5.11 16.17
N TRP A 138 5.34 -4.32 16.78
CA TRP A 138 5.19 -4.26 18.22
C TRP A 138 4.58 -5.55 18.79
N LEU A 139 3.48 -6.04 18.23
CA LEU A 139 2.83 -7.30 18.62
C LEU A 139 3.75 -8.52 18.48
N ARG A 140 4.60 -8.53 17.46
CA ARG A 140 5.62 -9.58 17.32
C ARG A 140 6.61 -9.60 18.49
N ARG A 141 6.91 -8.45 19.07
CA ARG A 141 7.86 -8.31 20.18
C ARG A 141 7.22 -8.57 21.53
N PHE A 142 5.95 -8.23 21.66
CA PHE A 142 5.15 -8.36 22.85
C PHE A 142 3.87 -9.15 22.51
N PRO A 143 3.94 -10.49 22.45
CA PRO A 143 2.77 -11.29 22.11
C PRO A 143 1.68 -11.09 23.17
N ILE A 144 0.46 -10.89 22.70
CA ILE A 144 -0.73 -10.78 23.56
C ILE A 144 -1.09 -12.19 23.99
N ASN A 145 -0.92 -12.49 25.26
CA ASN A 145 -1.27 -13.78 25.85
C ASN A 145 -2.62 -13.75 26.57
N SER A 146 -3.14 -12.56 26.88
CA SER A 146 -4.41 -12.37 27.56
C SER A 146 -5.19 -11.20 26.98
N PHE A 147 -6.52 -11.27 27.08
CA PHE A 147 -7.40 -10.18 26.68
C PHE A 147 -7.07 -8.85 27.40
N PHE A 148 -6.63 -8.94 28.66
CA PHE A 148 -6.20 -7.77 29.44
C PHE A 148 -4.92 -7.10 28.94
N ASP A 149 -4.09 -7.80 28.16
CA ASP A 149 -2.88 -7.19 27.59
C ASP A 149 -3.22 -6.17 26.50
N ILE A 150 -4.42 -6.27 25.90
CA ILE A 150 -4.93 -5.30 24.93
C ILE A 150 -5.10 -3.92 25.58
N PHE A 151 -5.58 -3.86 26.83
CA PHE A 151 -5.75 -2.59 27.55
C PHE A 151 -4.44 -1.93 28.00
N LYS A 152 -3.33 -2.65 28.01
CA LYS A 152 -2.01 -2.07 28.27
C LYS A 152 -1.40 -1.40 27.03
N ILE A 153 -2.00 -1.61 25.85
CA ILE A 153 -1.51 -1.14 24.57
C ILE A 153 -2.23 0.17 24.18
N LEU A 154 -3.44 0.37 24.66
CA LEU A 154 -4.24 1.58 24.48
C LEU A 154 -3.91 2.64 25.52
#